data_534475995374d379822bdb1c28527a73
#
_entry.id   534475995374d379822bdb1c28527a73
#
_cell.length_a   1.000
_cell.length_b   1.000
_cell.length_c   1.000
_cell.angle_alpha   90.00
_cell.angle_beta   90.00
_cell.angle_gamma   90.00
#
_symmetry.space_group_name_H-M   'P 1'
#
loop_
_entity.id
_entity.type
_entity.pdbx_description
1 polymer ?
#
loop_
_entity_poly.entity_id
_entity_poly.type
_entity_poly.pdbx_seq_one_letter_code
_entity_poly.pdbx_strand_id
1 'polypeptide(L)'
;MTAPFVLLAPLRAGEADAARAAIAALDEPFARVPGTHLARIQVLRPPPRRFRGTTNDYLLLAADHDGPAESWLAVAARELDAVLAHCAFWPGAADQAEVVRWARAREVRVGFSVVGAPHATVEDVGEALALRRFLSRFAAETAGFDDDALHAAWLAR
;
A
#
# COMPACT_ATOMS: atom_id res chain seq x y z
N MET A 1 6.09 -3.87 13.11
CA MET A 1 7.12 -2.87 12.68
C MET A 1 6.91 -2.61 11.21
N THR A 2 6.68 -1.37 10.83
CA THR A 2 6.46 -0.94 9.45
C THR A 2 7.76 -1.02 8.66
N ALA A 3 7.72 -1.61 7.47
CA ALA A 3 8.86 -1.73 6.57
C ALA A 3 8.52 -1.14 5.20
N PRO A 4 9.41 -0.34 4.59
CA PRO A 4 9.24 0.15 3.23
C PRO A 4 9.59 -0.95 2.23
N PHE A 5 8.82 -1.03 1.15
CA PHE A 5 9.09 -1.86 -0.01
C PHE A 5 8.95 -1.02 -1.28
N VAL A 6 9.96 -1.04 -2.14
CA VAL A 6 9.93 -0.33 -3.42
C VAL A 6 10.36 -1.28 -4.53
N LEU A 7 9.50 -1.43 -5.53
CA LEU A 7 9.72 -2.23 -6.73
C LEU A 7 9.77 -1.31 -7.95
N LEU A 8 10.76 -1.52 -8.80
CA LEU A 8 10.84 -0.88 -10.11
C LEU A 8 10.97 -1.97 -11.19
N ALA A 9 9.85 -2.29 -11.82
CA ALA A 9 9.78 -3.36 -12.82
C ALA A 9 9.68 -2.79 -14.24
N PRO A 10 10.52 -3.25 -15.20
CA PRO A 10 10.39 -2.84 -16.58
C PRO A 10 9.07 -3.36 -17.16
N LEU A 11 8.34 -2.52 -17.88
CA LEU A 11 7.20 -2.93 -18.67
C LEU A 11 7.65 -3.62 -19.98
N ARG A 12 6.82 -4.50 -20.52
CA ARG A 12 7.02 -5.00 -21.87
C ARG A 12 6.89 -3.85 -22.87
N ALA A 13 7.58 -3.94 -23.98
CA ALA A 13 7.57 -2.90 -25.00
C ALA A 13 6.13 -2.61 -25.48
N GLY A 14 5.72 -1.34 -25.45
CA GLY A 14 4.39 -0.92 -25.88
C GLY A 14 3.27 -1.08 -24.85
N GLU A 15 3.53 -1.64 -23.66
CA GLU A 15 2.50 -1.96 -22.68
C GLU A 15 2.18 -0.81 -21.69
N ALA A 16 2.83 0.33 -21.81
CA ALA A 16 2.67 1.42 -20.85
C ALA A 16 1.25 1.96 -20.73
N ASP A 17 0.54 2.11 -21.84
CA ASP A 17 -0.82 2.64 -21.83
C ASP A 17 -1.82 1.58 -21.34
N ALA A 18 -1.61 0.31 -21.68
CA ALA A 18 -2.39 -0.81 -21.14
C ALA A 18 -2.19 -0.95 -19.63
N ALA A 19 -0.96 -0.82 -19.14
CA ALA A 19 -0.66 -0.82 -17.71
C ALA A 19 -1.35 0.36 -16.97
N ARG A 20 -1.37 1.57 -17.58
CA ARG A 20 -2.11 2.70 -17.01
C ARG A 20 -3.61 2.44 -16.95
N ALA A 21 -4.18 1.85 -18.01
CA ALA A 21 -5.59 1.49 -18.02
C ALA A 21 -5.90 0.44 -16.96
N ALA A 22 -5.05 -0.57 -16.79
CA ALA A 22 -5.19 -1.56 -15.74
C ALA A 22 -5.10 -0.94 -14.33
N ILE A 23 -4.20 0.01 -14.09
CA ILE A 23 -4.12 0.76 -12.82
C ILE A 23 -5.40 1.56 -12.59
N ALA A 24 -5.91 2.25 -13.61
CA ALA A 24 -7.14 3.05 -13.49
C ALA A 24 -8.39 2.21 -13.23
N ALA A 25 -8.37 0.93 -13.58
CA ALA A 25 -9.45 -0.02 -13.34
C ALA A 25 -9.40 -0.67 -11.94
N LEU A 26 -8.34 -0.42 -11.14
CA LEU A 26 -8.26 -0.93 -9.79
C LEU A 26 -9.26 -0.22 -8.87
N ASP A 27 -9.98 -1.01 -8.09
CA ASP A 27 -10.90 -0.55 -7.05
C ASP A 27 -10.31 -0.88 -5.68
N GLU A 28 -9.71 0.11 -5.04
CA GLU A 28 -9.09 0.05 -3.71
C GLU A 28 -8.25 -1.23 -3.45
N PRO A 29 -7.31 -1.60 -4.33
CA PRO A 29 -6.64 -2.90 -4.28
C PRO A 29 -5.88 -3.10 -2.95
N PHE A 30 -5.35 -2.03 -2.38
CA PHE A 30 -4.57 -2.11 -1.14
C PHE A 30 -5.44 -2.18 0.12
N ALA A 31 -6.73 -1.88 0.05
CA ALA A 31 -7.66 -2.12 1.16
C ALA A 31 -7.84 -3.64 1.43
N ARG A 32 -7.57 -4.48 0.42
CA ARG A 32 -7.61 -5.94 0.52
C ARG A 32 -6.24 -6.58 0.84
N VAL A 33 -5.20 -5.77 1.00
CA VAL A 33 -3.86 -6.23 1.38
C VAL A 33 -3.57 -5.85 2.83
N PRO A 34 -3.74 -6.79 3.77
CA PRO A 34 -3.59 -6.51 5.20
C PRO A 34 -2.21 -5.93 5.53
N GLY A 35 -2.17 -5.03 6.51
CA GLY A 35 -0.94 -4.41 6.97
C GLY A 35 -0.39 -3.32 6.04
N THR A 36 -1.13 -2.87 5.03
CA THR A 36 -0.69 -1.77 4.16
C THR A 36 -1.01 -0.43 4.80
N HIS A 37 0.01 0.35 5.17
CA HIS A 37 -0.15 1.71 5.67
C HIS A 37 -0.32 2.72 4.54
N LEU A 38 0.55 2.62 3.54
CA LEU A 38 0.55 3.45 2.35
C LEU A 38 1.01 2.61 1.17
N ALA A 39 0.38 2.80 0.03
CA ALA A 39 0.88 2.23 -1.21
C ALA A 39 0.66 3.19 -2.39
N ARG A 40 1.58 3.11 -3.33
CA ARG A 40 1.52 3.86 -4.59
C ARG A 40 1.92 2.95 -5.73
N ILE A 41 1.15 2.99 -6.81
CA ILE A 41 1.48 2.33 -8.07
C ILE A 41 1.37 3.34 -9.21
N GLN A 42 2.37 3.34 -10.10
CA GLN A 42 2.38 4.24 -11.25
C GLN A 42 3.29 3.75 -12.36
N VAL A 43 2.98 4.16 -13.60
CA VAL A 43 3.87 3.96 -14.75
C VAL A 43 4.80 5.15 -14.88
N LEU A 44 6.10 4.88 -14.86
CA LEU A 44 7.16 5.86 -15.07
C LEU A 44 7.68 5.74 -16.50
N ARG A 45 7.77 6.88 -17.19
CA ARG A 45 8.44 7.00 -18.47
C ARG A 45 9.76 7.75 -18.26
N PRO A 46 10.92 7.15 -18.58
CA PRO A 46 12.19 7.85 -18.45
C PRO A 46 12.25 9.05 -19.42
N PRO A 47 12.85 10.17 -19.01
CA PRO A 47 12.98 11.34 -19.87
C PRO A 47 13.89 11.00 -21.06
N PRO A 48 13.52 11.42 -22.29
CA PRO A 48 14.13 10.96 -23.54
C PRO A 48 15.61 11.32 -23.77
N ARG A 49 16.25 12.09 -22.88
CA ARG A 49 17.58 12.65 -23.14
C ARG A 49 18.68 12.32 -22.12
N ARG A 50 18.42 11.64 -21.02
CA ARG A 50 19.44 11.42 -19.96
C ARG A 50 19.88 9.97 -19.75
N PHE A 51 19.15 8.99 -20.24
CA PHE A 51 19.51 7.59 -20.12
C PHE A 51 19.77 6.97 -21.49
N ARG A 52 21.05 7.08 -21.94
CA ARG A 52 21.47 6.31 -23.12
C ARG A 52 21.36 4.82 -22.77
N GLY A 53 20.38 4.14 -23.35
CA GLY A 53 20.26 2.69 -23.29
C GLY A 53 18.98 2.11 -22.65
N THR A 54 18.13 2.90 -22.00
CA THR A 54 16.84 2.39 -21.50
C THR A 54 15.69 3.01 -22.29
N THR A 55 15.07 2.20 -23.14
CA THR A 55 13.86 2.57 -23.90
C THR A 55 12.57 2.08 -23.23
N ASN A 56 12.70 1.42 -22.09
CA ASN A 56 11.55 0.80 -21.41
C ASN A 56 10.86 1.78 -20.47
N ASP A 57 9.54 1.78 -20.49
CA ASP A 57 8.74 2.31 -19.40
C ASP A 57 8.81 1.35 -18.20
N TYR A 58 8.59 1.86 -16.99
CA TYR A 58 8.68 1.09 -15.76
C TYR A 58 7.39 1.20 -14.97
N LEU A 59 7.05 0.13 -14.27
CA LEU A 59 6.08 0.15 -13.19
C LEU A 59 6.82 0.41 -11.88
N LEU A 60 6.42 1.46 -11.15
CA LEU A 60 6.81 1.70 -9.78
C LEU A 60 5.69 1.23 -8.86
N LEU A 61 6.01 0.37 -7.90
CA LEU A 61 5.20 0.05 -6.75
C LEU A 61 6.01 0.42 -5.51
N ALA A 62 5.46 1.30 -4.68
CA ALA A 62 6.05 1.67 -3.40
C ALA A 62 5.00 1.47 -2.32
N ALA A 63 5.38 0.84 -1.21
CA ALA A 63 4.49 0.58 -0.10
C ALA A 63 5.24 0.65 1.24
N ASP A 64 4.52 1.06 2.27
CA ASP A 64 4.89 0.86 3.66
C ASP A 64 3.90 -0.17 4.25
N HIS A 65 4.43 -1.25 4.82
CA HIS A 65 3.61 -2.37 5.29
C HIS A 65 4.10 -2.95 6.61
N ASP A 66 3.21 -3.65 7.30
CA ASP A 66 3.53 -4.42 8.49
C ASP A 66 4.02 -5.82 8.14
N GLY A 67 4.94 -6.33 8.95
CA GLY A 67 5.42 -7.70 8.87
C GLY A 67 6.39 -7.97 7.71
N PRO A 68 6.62 -9.26 7.40
CA PRO A 68 7.55 -9.67 6.34
C PRO A 68 7.06 -9.28 4.94
N ALA A 69 7.96 -8.73 4.12
CA ALA A 69 7.63 -8.32 2.76
C ALA A 69 7.12 -9.48 1.88
N GLU A 70 7.60 -10.70 2.10
CA GLU A 70 7.19 -11.89 1.36
C GLU A 70 5.70 -12.21 1.57
N SER A 71 5.22 -12.09 2.80
CA SER A 71 3.81 -12.32 3.14
C SER A 71 2.92 -11.24 2.54
N TRP A 72 3.35 -9.98 2.62
CA TRP A 72 2.66 -8.85 2.01
C TRP A 72 2.59 -8.99 0.48
N LEU A 73 3.72 -9.31 -0.16
CA LEU A 73 3.83 -9.51 -1.61
C LEU A 73 2.91 -10.63 -2.12
N ALA A 74 2.76 -11.71 -1.36
CA ALA A 74 1.89 -12.81 -1.75
C ALA A 74 0.42 -12.39 -1.94
N VAL A 75 -0.06 -11.46 -1.12
CA VAL A 75 -1.42 -10.93 -1.23
C VAL A 75 -1.46 -9.81 -2.27
N ALA A 76 -0.54 -8.84 -2.20
CA ALA A 76 -0.48 -7.70 -3.12
C ALA A 76 -0.36 -8.14 -4.58
N ALA A 77 0.42 -9.20 -4.87
CA ALA A 77 0.59 -9.71 -6.21
C ALA A 77 -0.72 -10.24 -6.82
N ARG A 78 -1.60 -10.83 -6.02
CA ARG A 78 -2.91 -11.31 -6.49
C ARG A 78 -3.84 -10.16 -6.81
N GLU A 79 -3.88 -9.14 -5.96
CA GLU A 79 -4.70 -7.95 -6.15
C GLU A 79 -4.22 -7.11 -7.35
N LEU A 80 -2.93 -7.17 -7.66
CA LEU A 80 -2.30 -6.40 -8.72
C LEU A 80 -1.95 -7.24 -9.96
N ASP A 81 -2.36 -8.52 -10.05
CA ASP A 81 -1.95 -9.44 -11.12
C ASP A 81 -2.22 -8.86 -12.52
N ALA A 82 -3.40 -8.27 -12.72
CA ALA A 82 -3.78 -7.65 -13.99
C ALA A 82 -2.82 -6.49 -14.40
N VAL A 83 -2.28 -5.75 -13.44
CA VAL A 83 -1.31 -4.68 -13.69
C VAL A 83 0.10 -5.25 -13.87
N LEU A 84 0.51 -6.17 -13.00
CA LEU A 84 1.83 -6.79 -13.03
C LEU A 84 2.04 -7.65 -14.30
N ALA A 85 0.95 -8.17 -14.87
CA ALA A 85 0.98 -8.89 -16.14
C ALA A 85 1.57 -8.09 -17.32
N HIS A 86 1.59 -6.76 -17.24
CA HIS A 86 2.25 -5.90 -18.23
C HIS A 86 3.76 -5.78 -18.03
N CYS A 87 4.30 -6.25 -16.90
CA CYS A 87 5.73 -6.22 -16.60
C CYS A 87 6.47 -7.34 -17.32
N ALA A 88 7.74 -7.07 -17.65
CA ALA A 88 8.61 -8.07 -18.23
C ALA A 88 8.89 -9.21 -17.25
N PHE A 89 8.79 -10.45 -17.74
CA PHE A 89 9.06 -11.66 -16.97
C PHE A 89 8.19 -11.84 -15.73
N TRP A 90 6.99 -11.27 -15.72
CA TRP A 90 6.02 -11.53 -14.66
C TRP A 90 5.62 -13.02 -14.66
N PRO A 91 5.78 -13.74 -13.53
CA PRO A 91 5.51 -15.17 -13.48
C PRO A 91 4.02 -15.53 -13.28
N GLY A 92 3.15 -14.50 -13.08
CA GLY A 92 1.79 -14.69 -12.60
C GLY A 92 1.73 -14.81 -11.09
N ALA A 93 0.55 -14.52 -10.52
CA ALA A 93 0.36 -14.47 -9.06
C ALA A 93 0.17 -15.84 -8.40
N ALA A 94 0.13 -16.93 -9.17
CA ALA A 94 -0.19 -18.27 -8.65
C ALA A 94 0.95 -18.90 -7.83
N ASP A 95 2.21 -18.68 -8.25
CA ASP A 95 3.40 -19.20 -7.56
C ASP A 95 4.05 -18.12 -6.70
N GLN A 96 3.81 -18.18 -5.39
CA GLN A 96 4.34 -17.22 -4.43
C GLN A 96 5.88 -17.16 -4.43
N ALA A 97 6.56 -18.28 -4.59
CA ALA A 97 8.02 -18.32 -4.56
C ALA A 97 8.61 -17.60 -5.78
N GLU A 98 8.00 -17.78 -6.94
CA GLU A 98 8.39 -17.10 -8.17
C GLU A 98 8.09 -15.59 -8.09
N VAL A 99 6.92 -15.21 -7.53
CA VAL A 99 6.55 -13.81 -7.27
C VAL A 99 7.59 -13.13 -6.39
N VAL A 100 7.95 -13.75 -5.26
CA VAL A 100 8.95 -13.19 -4.33
C VAL A 100 10.32 -13.07 -5.02
N ARG A 101 10.75 -14.09 -5.74
CA ARG A 101 12.02 -14.06 -6.48
C ARG A 101 12.04 -12.96 -7.53
N TRP A 102 10.96 -12.84 -8.31
CA TRP A 102 10.80 -11.82 -9.33
C TRP A 102 10.82 -10.41 -8.74
N ALA A 103 10.11 -10.19 -7.63
CA ALA A 103 10.02 -8.91 -6.94
C ALA A 103 11.36 -8.51 -6.32
N ARG A 104 12.03 -9.44 -5.61
CA ARG A 104 13.36 -9.19 -5.00
C ARG A 104 14.43 -8.82 -6.04
N ALA A 105 14.38 -9.41 -7.22
CA ALA A 105 15.30 -9.06 -8.30
C ALA A 105 15.11 -7.64 -8.86
N ARG A 106 14.00 -6.98 -8.51
CA ARG A 106 13.59 -5.64 -8.97
C ARG A 106 13.38 -4.66 -7.83
N GLU A 107 13.64 -5.09 -6.62
CA GLU A 107 13.54 -4.26 -5.43
C GLU A 107 14.61 -3.16 -5.45
N VAL A 108 14.15 -1.95 -5.18
CA VAL A 108 15.02 -0.78 -5.00
C VAL A 108 15.23 -0.56 -3.51
N ARG A 109 16.48 -0.57 -3.07
CA ARG A 109 16.79 -0.29 -1.66
C ARG A 109 16.40 1.13 -1.31
N VAL A 110 15.59 1.26 -0.28
CA VAL A 110 15.22 2.56 0.29
C VAL A 110 16.39 3.05 1.15
N GLY A 111 17.00 4.17 0.76
CA GLY A 111 18.14 4.74 1.48
C GLY A 111 17.75 5.46 2.76
N PHE A 112 16.53 5.97 2.82
CA PHE A 112 15.99 6.69 3.98
C PHE A 112 14.47 6.62 3.99
N SER A 113 13.89 6.29 5.14
CA SER A 113 12.44 6.29 5.37
C SER A 113 12.16 6.90 6.74
N VAL A 114 11.13 7.75 6.82
CA VAL A 114 10.63 8.30 8.09
C VAL A 114 9.25 7.76 8.34
N VAL A 115 9.08 7.09 9.46
CA VAL A 115 7.79 6.60 9.93
C VAL A 115 7.40 7.38 11.17
N GLY A 116 6.28 8.10 11.13
CA GLY A 116 5.81 8.96 12.23
C GLY A 116 5.45 8.18 13.50
N ALA A 117 5.00 6.92 13.35
CA ALA A 117 4.66 6.02 14.44
C ALA A 117 5.23 4.62 14.17
N PRO A 118 6.55 4.39 14.40
CA PRO A 118 7.25 3.18 13.96
C PRO A 118 6.79 1.88 14.64
N HIS A 119 6.06 2.00 15.74
CA HIS A 119 5.54 0.86 16.50
C HIS A 119 4.04 0.61 16.29
N ALA A 120 3.33 1.55 15.65
CA ALA A 120 1.92 1.38 15.36
C ALA A 120 1.71 0.51 14.12
N THR A 121 0.88 -0.50 14.25
CA THR A 121 0.38 -1.30 13.14
C THR A 121 -0.80 -0.61 12.44
N VAL A 122 -1.23 -1.11 11.29
CA VAL A 122 -2.48 -0.65 10.64
C VAL A 122 -3.68 -0.88 11.54
N GLU A 123 -3.68 -1.98 12.31
CA GLU A 123 -4.72 -2.30 13.28
C GLU A 123 -4.78 -1.26 14.41
N ASP A 124 -3.63 -0.93 15.02
CA ASP A 124 -3.53 0.12 16.07
C ASP A 124 -4.05 1.47 15.55
N VAL A 125 -3.71 1.83 14.32
CA VAL A 125 -4.21 3.07 13.69
C VAL A 125 -5.73 3.01 13.50
N GLY A 126 -6.24 1.87 13.04
CA GLY A 126 -7.68 1.62 12.88
C GLY A 126 -8.43 1.78 14.21
N GLU A 127 -7.95 1.16 15.27
CA GLU A 127 -8.51 1.26 16.62
C GLU A 127 -8.46 2.69 17.16
N ALA A 128 -7.34 3.39 17.01
CA ALA A 128 -7.21 4.78 17.43
C ALA A 128 -8.18 5.71 16.69
N LEU A 129 -8.40 5.49 15.39
CA LEU A 129 -9.38 6.25 14.62
C LEU A 129 -10.83 5.92 15.04
N ALA A 130 -11.13 4.67 15.35
CA ALA A 130 -12.43 4.25 15.86
C ALA A 130 -12.72 4.90 17.22
N LEU A 131 -11.74 4.85 18.13
CA LEU A 131 -11.82 5.50 19.45
C LEU A 131 -12.03 7.02 19.30
N ARG A 132 -11.26 7.67 18.44
CA ARG A 132 -11.43 9.10 18.16
C ARG A 132 -12.83 9.44 17.68
N ARG A 133 -13.38 8.66 16.73
CA ARG A 133 -14.75 8.86 16.24
C ARG A 133 -15.78 8.68 17.35
N PHE A 134 -15.61 7.65 18.18
CA PHE A 134 -16.44 7.40 19.34
C PHE A 134 -16.43 8.58 20.29
N LEU A 135 -15.25 9.03 20.74
CA LEU A 135 -15.09 10.16 21.67
C LEU A 135 -15.66 11.47 21.10
N SER A 136 -15.44 11.74 19.79
CA SER A 136 -15.97 12.93 19.15
C SER A 136 -17.50 12.92 19.10
N ARG A 137 -18.11 11.77 18.83
CA ARG A 137 -19.57 11.61 18.86
C ARG A 137 -20.11 11.74 20.27
N PHE A 138 -19.49 11.04 21.23
CA PHE A 138 -19.87 11.11 22.63
C PHE A 138 -19.84 12.55 23.15
N ALA A 139 -18.75 13.30 22.89
CA ALA A 139 -18.65 14.70 23.27
C ALA A 139 -19.75 15.59 22.66
N ALA A 140 -20.12 15.33 21.38
CA ALA A 140 -21.20 16.07 20.73
C ALA A 140 -22.58 15.73 21.32
N GLU A 141 -22.83 14.45 21.63
CA GLU A 141 -24.10 13.99 22.22
C GLU A 141 -24.31 14.45 23.66
N THR A 142 -23.21 14.64 24.42
CA THR A 142 -23.25 15.03 25.83
C THR A 142 -22.90 16.50 26.04
N ALA A 143 -22.84 17.28 24.99
CA ALA A 143 -22.59 18.72 25.11
C ALA A 143 -23.69 19.39 25.95
N GLY A 144 -23.27 20.00 27.09
CA GLY A 144 -24.18 20.65 28.04
C GLY A 144 -24.72 19.76 29.18
N PHE A 145 -24.27 18.50 29.27
CA PHE A 145 -24.55 17.67 30.44
C PHE A 145 -23.75 18.18 31.64
N ASP A 146 -24.35 18.05 32.85
CA ASP A 146 -23.60 18.19 34.08
C ASP A 146 -22.73 16.95 34.36
N ASP A 147 -21.90 16.99 35.40
CA ASP A 147 -20.95 15.93 35.71
C ASP A 147 -21.64 14.58 35.99
N ASP A 148 -22.78 14.59 36.69
CA ASP A 148 -23.51 13.36 37.04
C ASP A 148 -24.14 12.72 35.76
N ALA A 149 -24.76 13.53 34.93
CA ALA A 149 -25.34 13.09 33.67
C ALA A 149 -24.26 12.60 32.69
N LEU A 150 -23.10 13.29 32.65
CA LEU A 150 -21.96 12.87 31.80
C LEU A 150 -21.41 11.52 32.26
N HIS A 151 -21.25 11.35 33.59
CA HIS A 151 -20.76 10.09 34.16
C HIS A 151 -21.74 8.94 33.88
N ALA A 152 -23.03 9.16 34.08
CA ALA A 152 -24.06 8.16 33.77
C ALA A 152 -24.07 7.79 32.28
N ALA A 153 -23.95 8.76 31.39
CA ALA A 153 -23.89 8.55 29.95
C ALA A 153 -22.63 7.75 29.53
N TRP A 154 -21.50 7.95 30.21
CA TRP A 154 -20.28 7.19 29.97
C TRP A 154 -20.40 5.73 30.40
N LEU A 155 -20.99 5.46 31.56
CA LEU A 155 -21.17 4.10 32.08
C LEU A 155 -22.23 3.29 31.30
N ALA A 156 -23.08 3.94 30.54
CA ALA A 156 -24.13 3.30 29.73
C ALA A 156 -23.64 2.83 28.33
N ARG A 157 -22.36 3.04 28.01
CA ARG A 157 -21.76 2.70 26.70
C ARG A 157 -21.01 1.40 26.75
#